data_ca0d3faf1c326cfde7caef3552181009
#
_entry.id   ca0d3faf1c326cfde7caef3552181009
#
_cell.length_a   1.000
_cell.length_b   1.000
_cell.length_c   1.000
_cell.angle_alpha   90.00
_cell.angle_beta   90.00
_cell.angle_gamma   90.00
#
_symmetry.space_group_name_H-M   'P 1'
#
loop_
_entity.id
_entity.type
_entity.pdbx_description
1 polymer ?
#
loop_
_entity_poly.entity_id
_entity_poly.type
_entity_poly.pdbx_seq_one_letter_code
_entity_poly.pdbx_strand_id
1 'polypeptide(L)'
;MGDEITVEGQDARHLAQVVRMRPGERLRVSRILPGGAEGDSFLCELTGAEKTCIRLRVLEKVPSTELDNAIVLFQAIPKGDRMETVIEKAVELGAREIVPVEMKHCVVRLDEKKKKSRVRRYQTIAENAARQSKRSCIPKVGDVISYREALERAKTSDICLVPYECEDGMASTEEALAKIAPGKSVSIFVGPEGGFAEEEIRAARDLGMDVISLGRRILRTDTAAIAAMTMVMLTCEKRK
;
A
#
# COMPACT_ATOMS: atom_id res chain seq x y z
N MET A 1 28.72 13.84 19.99
CA MET A 1 28.81 14.16 18.55
C MET A 1 27.73 13.35 17.89
N GLY A 2 26.78 14.00 17.21
CA GLY A 2 25.73 13.25 16.47
C GLY A 2 26.34 12.61 15.24
N ASP A 3 25.85 11.41 14.89
CA ASP A 3 26.28 10.72 13.69
C ASP A 3 25.95 11.58 12.45
N GLU A 4 26.86 11.58 11.48
CA GLU A 4 26.64 12.26 10.20
C GLU A 4 26.17 11.25 9.15
N ILE A 5 25.18 11.67 8.35
CA ILE A 5 24.66 10.93 7.21
C ILE A 5 24.96 11.72 5.94
N THR A 6 25.48 11.04 4.95
CA THR A 6 25.63 11.59 3.61
C THR A 6 24.57 10.98 2.70
N VAL A 7 23.80 11.84 2.03
CA VAL A 7 22.80 11.42 1.02
C VAL A 7 23.30 11.87 -0.35
N GLU A 8 23.29 10.97 -1.31
CA GLU A 8 23.79 11.19 -2.66
C GLU A 8 22.71 10.87 -3.71
N GLY A 9 22.97 11.21 -4.96
CA GLY A 9 22.14 10.84 -6.10
C GLY A 9 20.89 11.70 -6.25
N GLN A 10 19.76 11.06 -6.58
CA GLN A 10 18.52 11.75 -6.94
C GLN A 10 17.90 12.49 -5.74
N ASP A 11 17.92 11.90 -4.56
CA ASP A 11 17.34 12.52 -3.36
C ASP A 11 18.13 13.76 -2.94
N ALA A 12 19.46 13.71 -3.00
CA ALA A 12 20.30 14.89 -2.75
C ALA A 12 20.02 16.02 -3.75
N ARG A 13 19.90 15.71 -5.04
CA ARG A 13 19.53 16.69 -6.09
C ARG A 13 18.17 17.29 -5.83
N HIS A 14 17.18 16.47 -5.46
CA HIS A 14 15.84 16.93 -5.15
C HIS A 14 15.86 17.92 -3.98
N LEU A 15 16.51 17.59 -2.88
CA LEU A 15 16.60 18.44 -1.69
C LEU A 15 17.38 19.72 -1.96
N ALA A 16 18.49 19.65 -2.68
CA ALA A 16 19.34 20.82 -2.96
C ALA A 16 18.76 21.75 -4.02
N GLN A 17 18.15 21.20 -5.11
CA GLN A 17 17.78 22.00 -6.29
C GLN A 17 16.29 22.29 -6.39
N VAL A 18 15.42 21.36 -5.97
CA VAL A 18 13.96 21.50 -6.06
C VAL A 18 13.41 22.09 -4.76
N VAL A 19 13.67 21.44 -3.63
CA VAL A 19 13.25 21.93 -2.31
C VAL A 19 14.09 23.14 -1.88
N ARG A 20 15.36 23.20 -2.30
CA ARG A 20 16.33 24.26 -1.99
C ARG A 20 16.52 24.43 -0.49
N MET A 21 16.66 23.32 0.21
CA MET A 21 16.92 23.32 1.65
C MET A 21 18.19 24.08 2.02
N ARG A 22 18.15 24.74 3.16
CA ARG A 22 19.27 25.54 3.71
C ARG A 22 19.87 24.86 4.92
N PRO A 23 21.18 25.05 5.19
CA PRO A 23 21.79 24.61 6.44
C PRO A 23 20.99 25.09 7.67
N GLY A 24 20.80 24.19 8.64
CA GLY A 24 19.96 24.42 9.81
C GLY A 24 18.51 23.93 9.66
N GLU A 25 18.01 23.68 8.44
CA GLU A 25 16.68 23.12 8.26
C GLU A 25 16.66 21.63 8.60
N ARG A 26 15.51 21.18 9.11
CA ARG A 26 15.31 19.80 9.57
C ARG A 26 14.48 18.99 8.59
N LEU A 27 14.83 17.72 8.47
CA LEU A 27 14.09 16.75 7.66
C LEU A 27 14.09 15.38 8.31
N ARG A 28 13.06 14.57 7.98
CA ARG A 28 13.03 13.16 8.35
C ARG A 28 13.77 12.37 7.28
N VAL A 29 14.65 11.49 7.70
CA VAL A 29 15.36 10.53 6.86
C VAL A 29 14.99 9.12 7.30
N SER A 30 14.46 8.30 6.38
CA SER A 30 14.16 6.90 6.64
C SER A 30 15.14 6.01 5.88
N ARG A 31 15.76 5.08 6.58
CA ARG A 31 16.62 4.06 5.97
C ARG A 31 15.72 2.95 5.45
N ILE A 32 15.66 2.80 4.13
CA ILE A 32 14.96 1.67 3.51
C ILE A 32 15.93 0.49 3.41
N LEU A 33 15.53 -0.66 3.95
CA LEU A 33 16.31 -1.89 3.88
C LEU A 33 16.15 -2.59 2.52
N PRO A 34 17.04 -3.53 2.14
CA PRO A 34 16.90 -4.28 0.91
C PRO A 34 15.52 -4.90 0.74
N GLY A 35 14.99 -4.86 -0.50
CA GLY A 35 13.63 -5.33 -0.78
C GLY A 35 12.50 -4.38 -0.35
N GLY A 36 12.82 -3.12 0.00
CA GLY A 36 11.83 -2.13 0.44
C GLY A 36 11.35 -2.32 1.87
N ALA A 37 12.01 -3.19 2.65
CA ALA A 37 11.64 -3.43 4.04
C ALA A 37 11.85 -2.19 4.92
N GLU A 38 11.13 -2.14 6.03
CA GLU A 38 11.21 -1.06 7.00
C GLU A 38 12.59 -0.97 7.65
N GLY A 39 13.10 0.25 7.74
CA GLY A 39 14.30 0.58 8.48
C GLY A 39 14.05 1.71 9.48
N ASP A 40 15.11 2.09 10.19
CA ASP A 40 15.04 3.18 11.14
C ASP A 40 14.80 4.54 10.47
N SER A 41 14.10 5.41 11.17
CA SER A 41 13.86 6.79 10.78
C SER A 41 14.50 7.76 11.79
N PHE A 42 15.03 8.86 11.28
CA PHE A 42 15.75 9.86 12.06
C PHE A 42 15.27 11.26 11.71
N LEU A 43 15.19 12.13 12.69
CA LEU A 43 15.16 13.57 12.47
C LEU A 43 16.59 14.03 12.29
N CYS A 44 16.86 14.69 11.17
CA CYS A 44 18.19 15.19 10.83
C CYS A 44 18.15 16.68 10.55
N GLU A 45 19.30 17.34 10.73
CA GLU A 45 19.52 18.74 10.38
C GLU A 45 20.51 18.82 9.21
N LEU A 46 20.19 19.61 8.21
CA LEU A 46 21.07 19.86 7.07
C LEU A 46 22.28 20.69 7.52
N THR A 47 23.49 20.13 7.39
CA THR A 47 24.76 20.80 7.70
C THR A 47 25.48 21.33 6.47
N GLY A 48 25.23 20.74 5.30
CA GLY A 48 25.81 21.17 4.04
C GLY A 48 25.10 20.58 2.84
N ALA A 49 24.98 21.38 1.77
CA ALA A 49 24.36 20.97 0.52
C ALA A 49 25.27 21.29 -0.67
N GLU A 50 25.57 20.30 -1.45
CA GLU A 50 26.21 20.38 -2.76
C GLU A 50 25.23 19.92 -3.84
N LYS A 51 25.53 20.11 -5.11
CA LYS A 51 24.60 19.79 -6.21
C LYS A 51 24.13 18.32 -6.22
N THR A 52 24.96 17.39 -5.76
CA THR A 52 24.69 15.95 -5.84
C THR A 52 24.90 15.22 -4.52
N CYS A 53 25.20 15.96 -3.44
CA CYS A 53 25.50 15.42 -2.13
C CYS A 53 25.00 16.37 -1.06
N ILE A 54 24.34 15.85 -0.04
CA ILE A 54 23.97 16.62 1.17
C ILE A 54 24.52 15.92 2.40
N ARG A 55 24.93 16.71 3.38
CA ARG A 55 25.40 16.25 4.68
C ARG A 55 24.36 16.59 5.74
N LEU A 56 24.03 15.61 6.55
CA LEU A 56 23.01 15.69 7.57
C LEU A 56 23.59 15.26 8.92
N ARG A 57 23.29 16.00 9.95
CA ARG A 57 23.54 15.59 11.33
C ARG A 57 22.31 14.93 11.90
N VAL A 58 22.45 13.73 12.44
CA VAL A 58 21.37 13.02 13.14
C VAL A 58 21.10 13.74 14.47
N LEU A 59 19.86 14.13 14.70
CA LEU A 59 19.42 14.74 15.95
C LEU A 59 18.84 13.70 16.91
N GLU A 60 17.89 12.90 16.40
CA GLU A 60 17.22 11.87 17.19
C GLU A 60 16.61 10.78 16.29
N LYS A 61 16.40 9.59 16.85
CA LYS A 61 15.58 8.54 16.23
C LYS A 61 14.11 8.89 16.43
N VAL A 62 13.32 8.81 15.36
CA VAL A 62 11.89 9.08 15.42
C VAL A 62 11.08 7.78 15.29
N PRO A 63 9.87 7.72 15.88
CA PRO A 63 9.02 6.53 15.79
C PRO A 63 8.68 6.16 14.35
N SER A 64 8.50 4.86 14.11
CA SER A 64 7.97 4.36 12.84
C SER A 64 6.56 4.89 12.58
N THR A 65 6.23 5.09 11.30
CA THR A 65 4.88 5.39 10.83
C THR A 65 4.18 4.16 10.28
N GLU A 66 4.84 3.01 10.31
CA GLU A 66 4.27 1.78 9.77
C GLU A 66 3.25 1.16 10.74
N LEU A 67 2.28 0.47 10.16
CA LEU A 67 1.35 -0.37 10.90
C LEU A 67 2.07 -1.64 11.38
N ASP A 68 1.69 -2.15 12.55
CA ASP A 68 2.18 -3.44 13.04
C ASP A 68 1.63 -4.62 12.21
N ASN A 69 0.55 -4.36 11.46
CA ASN A 69 -0.12 -5.32 10.60
C ASN A 69 0.38 -5.24 9.16
N ALA A 70 0.66 -6.38 8.54
CA ALA A 70 0.97 -6.44 7.13
C ALA A 70 -0.31 -6.48 6.29
N ILE A 71 -0.60 -5.41 5.55
CA ILE A 71 -1.79 -5.32 4.69
C ILE A 71 -1.40 -5.54 3.24
N VAL A 72 -2.03 -6.52 2.58
CA VAL A 72 -1.90 -6.81 1.14
C VAL A 72 -3.20 -6.47 0.44
N LEU A 73 -3.14 -5.58 -0.55
CA LEU A 73 -4.29 -5.23 -1.39
C LEU A 73 -4.23 -6.02 -2.71
N PHE A 74 -5.16 -6.93 -2.92
CA PHE A 74 -5.43 -7.60 -4.21
C PHE A 74 -6.46 -6.79 -4.98
N GLN A 75 -6.00 -5.99 -5.93
CA GLN A 75 -6.82 -5.06 -6.70
C GLN A 75 -7.08 -5.57 -8.11
N ALA A 76 -8.34 -5.79 -8.47
CA ALA A 76 -8.72 -6.04 -9.85
C ALA A 76 -8.26 -4.87 -10.75
N ILE A 77 -7.70 -5.19 -11.92
CA ILE A 77 -7.20 -4.16 -12.85
C ILE A 77 -8.37 -3.33 -13.39
N PRO A 78 -8.50 -2.05 -13.01
CA PRO A 78 -9.57 -1.19 -13.46
C PRO A 78 -9.28 -0.59 -14.83
N LYS A 79 -10.27 0.06 -15.44
CA LYS A 79 -10.10 0.86 -16.65
C LYS A 79 -9.36 2.17 -16.37
N GLY A 80 -8.63 2.66 -17.37
CA GLY A 80 -7.94 3.95 -17.33
C GLY A 80 -6.85 4.01 -16.27
N ASP A 81 -6.74 5.16 -15.62
CA ASP A 81 -5.65 5.48 -14.68
C ASP A 81 -6.04 5.24 -13.20
N ARG A 82 -7.23 4.66 -12.93
CA ARG A 82 -7.70 4.43 -11.56
C ARG A 82 -6.77 3.58 -10.72
N MET A 83 -6.06 2.63 -11.34
CA MET A 83 -5.08 1.81 -10.63
C MET A 83 -3.97 2.67 -10.01
N GLU A 84 -3.59 3.77 -10.63
CA GLU A 84 -2.57 4.67 -10.11
C GLU A 84 -3.04 5.37 -8.85
N THR A 85 -4.29 5.86 -8.85
CA THR A 85 -4.94 6.43 -7.67
C THR A 85 -5.06 5.39 -6.55
N VAL A 86 -5.48 4.16 -6.87
CA VAL A 86 -5.57 3.09 -5.87
C VAL A 86 -4.22 2.82 -5.23
N ILE A 87 -3.15 2.71 -6.03
CA ILE A 87 -1.80 2.46 -5.51
C ILE A 87 -1.35 3.60 -4.60
N GLU A 88 -1.49 4.85 -5.05
CA GLU A 88 -1.13 6.02 -4.27
C GLU A 88 -1.83 6.01 -2.91
N LYS A 89 -3.16 5.84 -2.90
CA LYS A 89 -3.95 5.86 -1.66
C LYS A 89 -3.75 4.61 -0.79
N ALA A 90 -3.55 3.44 -1.39
CA ALA A 90 -3.22 2.23 -0.62
C ALA A 90 -1.87 2.38 0.10
N VAL A 91 -0.87 2.99 -0.55
CA VAL A 91 0.41 3.31 0.09
C VAL A 91 0.22 4.28 1.24
N GLU A 92 -0.50 5.40 1.04
CA GLU A 92 -0.80 6.37 2.10
C GLU A 92 -1.52 5.73 3.29
N LEU A 93 -2.36 4.73 3.05
CA LEU A 93 -3.15 4.01 4.05
C LEU A 93 -2.44 2.78 4.65
N GLY A 94 -1.14 2.60 4.40
CA GLY A 94 -0.33 1.61 5.07
C GLY A 94 -0.24 0.24 4.39
N ALA A 95 -0.67 0.08 3.13
CA ALA A 95 -0.45 -1.18 2.42
C ALA A 95 1.03 -1.56 2.40
N ARG A 96 1.32 -2.84 2.67
CA ARG A 96 2.67 -3.43 2.56
C ARG A 96 2.95 -3.91 1.15
N GLU A 97 1.89 -4.35 0.47
CA GLU A 97 1.96 -4.80 -0.91
C GLU A 97 0.65 -4.54 -1.64
N ILE A 98 0.74 -4.23 -2.94
CA ILE A 98 -0.40 -4.10 -3.84
C ILE A 98 -0.21 -5.09 -4.99
N VAL A 99 -1.16 -5.98 -5.20
CA VAL A 99 -1.12 -7.02 -6.22
C VAL A 99 -2.21 -6.77 -7.25
N PRO A 100 -1.86 -6.42 -8.50
CA PRO A 100 -2.83 -6.31 -9.58
C PRO A 100 -3.38 -7.69 -9.96
N VAL A 101 -4.71 -7.83 -10.05
CA VAL A 101 -5.38 -9.12 -10.30
C VAL A 101 -6.22 -9.07 -11.56
N GLU A 102 -6.08 -10.06 -12.42
CA GLU A 102 -6.98 -10.30 -13.55
C GLU A 102 -8.18 -11.11 -13.06
N MET A 103 -9.37 -10.48 -13.09
CA MET A 103 -10.65 -11.08 -12.71
C MET A 103 -11.58 -11.21 -13.92
N LYS A 104 -12.67 -11.98 -13.77
CA LYS A 104 -13.60 -12.31 -14.86
C LYS A 104 -14.17 -11.07 -15.53
N HIS A 105 -14.62 -10.09 -14.74
CA HIS A 105 -15.24 -8.88 -15.24
C HIS A 105 -14.26 -7.72 -15.51
N CYS A 106 -12.93 -7.98 -15.44
CA CYS A 106 -11.95 -7.00 -15.90
C CYS A 106 -12.10 -6.79 -17.41
N VAL A 107 -12.31 -5.54 -17.82
CA VAL A 107 -12.38 -5.15 -19.24
C VAL A 107 -10.99 -5.08 -19.86
N VAL A 108 -10.00 -4.69 -19.07
CA VAL A 108 -8.61 -4.56 -19.51
C VAL A 108 -7.97 -5.94 -19.54
N ARG A 109 -7.45 -6.34 -20.71
CA ARG A 109 -6.63 -7.53 -20.90
C ARG A 109 -5.24 -7.11 -21.30
N LEU A 110 -4.24 -7.61 -20.63
CA LEU A 110 -2.84 -7.22 -20.82
C LEU A 110 -2.03 -8.40 -21.37
N ASP A 111 -1.24 -8.14 -22.40
CA ASP A 111 -0.17 -9.05 -22.79
C ASP A 111 1.00 -8.96 -21.78
N GLU A 112 1.89 -9.95 -21.78
CA GLU A 112 2.99 -10.04 -20.81
C GLU A 112 3.94 -8.83 -20.85
N LYS A 113 4.15 -8.22 -22.01
CA LYS A 113 4.98 -7.02 -22.15
C LYS A 113 4.33 -5.82 -21.47
N LYS A 114 3.01 -5.65 -21.67
CA LYS A 114 2.23 -4.59 -21.03
C LYS A 114 2.12 -4.80 -19.52
N LYS A 115 1.95 -6.04 -19.05
CA LYS A 115 1.94 -6.36 -17.61
C LYS A 115 3.23 -5.87 -16.95
N LYS A 116 4.39 -6.28 -17.47
CA LYS A 116 5.71 -5.87 -16.94
C LYS A 116 5.91 -4.35 -16.97
N SER A 117 5.50 -3.69 -18.06
CA SER A 117 5.61 -2.24 -18.17
C SER A 117 4.74 -1.50 -17.15
N ARG A 118 3.49 -1.95 -16.96
CA ARG A 118 2.58 -1.36 -15.98
C ARG A 118 3.06 -1.56 -14.54
N VAL A 119 3.52 -2.76 -14.18
CA VAL A 119 4.05 -3.05 -12.85
C VAL A 119 5.23 -2.12 -12.52
N ARG A 120 6.15 -1.89 -13.45
CA ARG A 120 7.25 -0.92 -13.25
C ARG A 120 6.74 0.49 -13.00
N ARG A 121 5.76 0.96 -13.79
CA ARG A 121 5.13 2.29 -13.60
C ARG A 121 4.44 2.38 -12.24
N TYR A 122 3.70 1.35 -11.86
CA TYR A 122 3.01 1.24 -10.58
C TYR A 122 3.97 1.25 -9.38
N GLN A 123 5.12 0.56 -9.51
CA GLN A 123 6.16 0.60 -8.49
C GLN A 123 6.72 2.01 -8.29
N THR A 124 6.97 2.75 -9.37
CA THR A 124 7.41 4.16 -9.27
C THR A 124 6.38 5.05 -8.56
N ILE A 125 5.08 4.81 -8.80
CA ILE A 125 4.00 5.53 -8.10
C ILE A 125 4.02 5.19 -6.61
N ALA A 126 4.17 3.92 -6.26
CA ALA A 126 4.25 3.47 -4.86
C ALA A 126 5.47 4.10 -4.13
N GLU A 127 6.62 4.18 -4.79
CA GLU A 127 7.82 4.83 -4.26
C GLU A 127 7.59 6.33 -3.97
N ASN A 128 6.97 7.03 -4.91
CA ASN A 128 6.67 8.45 -4.75
C ASN A 128 5.64 8.69 -3.62
N ALA A 129 4.59 7.87 -3.55
CA ALA A 129 3.59 7.93 -2.49
C ALA A 129 4.19 7.63 -1.11
N ALA A 130 5.10 6.65 -1.01
CA ALA A 130 5.79 6.31 0.24
C ALA A 130 6.66 7.48 0.74
N ARG A 131 7.38 8.16 -0.16
CA ARG A 131 8.15 9.37 0.20
C ARG A 131 7.24 10.49 0.70
N GLN A 132 6.14 10.77 -0.03
CA GLN A 132 5.20 11.84 0.32
C GLN A 132 4.51 11.58 1.66
N SER A 133 4.11 10.35 1.94
CA SER A 133 3.43 9.94 3.18
C SER A 133 4.41 9.65 4.34
N LYS A 134 5.71 9.90 4.16
CA LYS A 134 6.79 9.74 5.16
C LYS A 134 6.92 8.30 5.68
N ARG A 135 6.64 7.32 4.85
CA ARG A 135 6.78 5.91 5.18
C ARG A 135 8.25 5.51 5.33
N SER A 136 8.52 4.57 6.22
CA SER A 136 9.85 3.98 6.43
C SER A 136 10.05 2.67 5.66
N CYS A 137 9.07 2.26 4.87
CA CYS A 137 9.19 1.17 3.89
C CYS A 137 8.66 1.61 2.52
N ILE A 138 9.09 0.93 1.47
CA ILE A 138 8.54 1.08 0.12
C ILE A 138 7.65 -0.14 -0.15
N PRO A 139 6.31 0.04 -0.27
CA PRO A 139 5.42 -1.05 -0.61
C PRO A 139 5.78 -1.68 -1.96
N LYS A 140 5.71 -2.99 -2.03
CA LYS A 140 5.92 -3.71 -3.28
C LYS A 140 4.66 -3.68 -4.12
N VAL A 141 4.80 -3.41 -5.42
CA VAL A 141 3.78 -3.74 -6.40
C VAL A 141 4.11 -5.09 -7.01
N GLY A 142 3.24 -6.08 -6.76
CA GLY A 142 3.40 -7.44 -7.27
C GLY A 142 3.17 -7.55 -8.77
N ASP A 143 3.55 -8.69 -9.34
CA ASP A 143 3.22 -9.03 -10.72
C ASP A 143 1.69 -9.14 -10.88
N VAL A 144 1.23 -8.96 -12.12
CA VAL A 144 -0.17 -9.21 -12.47
C VAL A 144 -0.44 -10.71 -12.41
N ILE A 145 -1.35 -11.13 -11.55
CA ILE A 145 -1.74 -12.54 -11.37
C ILE A 145 -3.23 -12.77 -11.63
N SER A 146 -3.61 -14.02 -11.84
CA SER A 146 -5.01 -14.42 -11.94
C SER A 146 -5.70 -14.38 -10.56
N TYR A 147 -7.03 -14.32 -10.55
CA TYR A 147 -7.81 -14.39 -9.30
C TYR A 147 -7.54 -15.69 -8.52
N ARG A 148 -7.40 -16.83 -9.21
CA ARG A 148 -7.06 -18.10 -8.59
C ARG A 148 -5.71 -18.06 -7.85
N GLU A 149 -4.68 -17.52 -8.49
CA GLU A 149 -3.35 -17.34 -7.86
C GLU A 149 -3.42 -16.38 -6.68
N ALA A 150 -4.24 -15.31 -6.79
CA ALA A 150 -4.46 -14.37 -5.70
C ALA A 150 -5.12 -15.04 -4.49
N LEU A 151 -6.14 -15.87 -4.68
CA LEU A 151 -6.78 -16.66 -3.62
C LEU A 151 -5.78 -17.61 -2.94
N GLU A 152 -5.00 -18.37 -3.73
CA GLU A 152 -3.98 -19.28 -3.17
C GLU A 152 -2.96 -18.52 -2.34
N ARG A 153 -2.51 -17.38 -2.82
CA ARG A 153 -1.56 -16.54 -2.10
C ARG A 153 -2.13 -15.98 -0.81
N ALA A 154 -3.39 -15.56 -0.81
CA ALA A 154 -4.05 -15.00 0.35
C ALA A 154 -4.31 -16.01 1.48
N LYS A 155 -4.27 -17.33 1.22
CA LYS A 155 -4.38 -18.36 2.26
C LYS A 155 -3.31 -18.26 3.37
N THR A 156 -2.20 -17.59 3.09
CA THR A 156 -1.15 -17.36 4.09
C THR A 156 -1.43 -16.18 5.01
N SER A 157 -2.46 -15.40 4.72
CA SER A 157 -2.87 -14.27 5.57
C SER A 157 -3.79 -14.75 6.69
N ASP A 158 -3.66 -14.13 7.87
CA ASP A 158 -4.51 -14.44 9.01
C ASP A 158 -5.97 -14.07 8.76
N ILE A 159 -6.22 -13.01 7.99
CA ILE A 159 -7.55 -12.46 7.72
C ILE A 159 -7.63 -12.09 6.24
N CYS A 160 -8.70 -12.50 5.59
CA CYS A 160 -8.97 -12.19 4.18
C CYS A 160 -10.34 -11.54 4.04
N LEU A 161 -10.38 -10.29 3.60
CA LEU A 161 -11.59 -9.49 3.45
C LEU A 161 -11.95 -9.35 1.97
N VAL A 162 -13.20 -9.64 1.62
CA VAL A 162 -13.72 -9.52 0.25
C VAL A 162 -14.95 -8.61 0.25
N PRO A 163 -14.79 -7.29 0.05
CA PRO A 163 -15.92 -6.37 -0.11
C PRO A 163 -16.80 -6.76 -1.30
N TYR A 164 -18.09 -7.00 -1.05
CA TYR A 164 -19.05 -7.42 -2.07
C TYR A 164 -20.35 -6.63 -1.95
N GLU A 165 -20.83 -6.07 -3.06
CA GLU A 165 -22.00 -5.18 -3.10
C GLU A 165 -23.32 -5.86 -2.74
N CYS A 166 -23.41 -7.18 -2.89
CA CYS A 166 -24.61 -7.96 -2.54
C CYS A 166 -24.59 -8.47 -1.09
N GLU A 167 -23.60 -8.10 -0.29
CA GLU A 167 -23.57 -8.45 1.13
C GLU A 167 -24.35 -7.41 1.93
N ASP A 168 -25.38 -7.85 2.65
CA ASP A 168 -26.29 -6.98 3.37
C ASP A 168 -25.84 -6.70 4.81
N GLY A 169 -25.93 -5.41 5.17
CA GLY A 169 -25.63 -4.95 6.54
C GLY A 169 -24.14 -4.79 6.85
N MET A 170 -23.85 -4.39 8.06
CA MET A 170 -22.48 -4.14 8.53
C MET A 170 -22.00 -5.18 9.57
N ALA A 171 -22.87 -6.10 10.00
CA ALA A 171 -22.54 -7.06 11.05
C ALA A 171 -21.37 -7.97 10.66
N SER A 172 -21.39 -8.53 9.45
CA SER A 172 -20.29 -9.34 8.93
C SER A 172 -18.97 -8.56 8.85
N THR A 173 -19.05 -7.27 8.51
CA THR A 173 -17.88 -6.38 8.46
C THR A 173 -17.32 -6.12 9.85
N GLU A 174 -18.18 -5.83 10.83
CA GLU A 174 -17.78 -5.59 12.22
C GLU A 174 -17.13 -6.85 12.82
N GLU A 175 -17.72 -8.02 12.60
CA GLU A 175 -17.17 -9.32 13.01
C GLU A 175 -15.79 -9.61 12.37
N ALA A 176 -15.65 -9.36 11.07
CA ALA A 176 -14.39 -9.57 10.36
C ALA A 176 -13.30 -8.61 10.87
N LEU A 177 -13.62 -7.32 11.03
CA LEU A 177 -12.69 -6.33 11.59
C LEU A 177 -12.33 -6.64 13.05
N ALA A 178 -13.24 -7.26 13.82
CA ALA A 178 -12.95 -7.67 15.20
C ALA A 178 -11.86 -8.73 15.31
N LYS A 179 -11.59 -9.51 14.26
CA LYS A 179 -10.52 -10.52 14.21
C LYS A 179 -9.13 -9.91 14.05
N ILE A 180 -9.03 -8.64 13.60
CA ILE A 180 -7.74 -7.97 13.36
C ILE A 180 -7.12 -7.66 14.72
N ALA A 181 -5.98 -8.28 15.02
CA ALA A 181 -5.16 -8.04 16.21
C ALA A 181 -3.77 -7.53 15.78
N PRO A 182 -3.01 -6.87 16.67
CA PRO A 182 -1.64 -6.44 16.37
C PRO A 182 -0.78 -7.58 15.83
N GLY A 183 0.01 -7.32 14.81
CA GLY A 183 0.89 -8.29 14.16
C GLY A 183 0.21 -9.26 13.19
N LYS A 184 -1.12 -9.25 13.10
CA LYS A 184 -1.85 -10.10 12.15
C LYS A 184 -1.75 -9.57 10.71
N SER A 185 -1.62 -10.48 9.76
CA SER A 185 -1.62 -10.16 8.34
C SER A 185 -3.05 -10.08 7.79
N VAL A 186 -3.33 -9.07 6.95
CA VAL A 186 -4.65 -8.84 6.37
C VAL A 186 -4.55 -8.75 4.85
N SER A 187 -5.33 -9.57 4.15
CA SER A 187 -5.52 -9.46 2.70
C SER A 187 -6.88 -8.85 2.39
N ILE A 188 -6.91 -7.91 1.46
CA ILE A 188 -8.14 -7.23 1.01
C ILE A 188 -8.28 -7.44 -0.49
N PHE A 189 -9.43 -7.94 -0.94
CA PHE A 189 -9.74 -8.10 -2.36
C PHE A 189 -10.71 -7.03 -2.82
N VAL A 190 -10.42 -6.37 -3.94
CA VAL A 190 -11.33 -5.38 -4.52
C VAL A 190 -11.59 -5.72 -5.98
N GLY A 191 -12.86 -5.86 -6.32
CA GLY A 191 -13.33 -6.21 -7.67
C GLY A 191 -13.17 -5.08 -8.70
N PRO A 192 -13.31 -5.40 -10.00
CA PRO A 192 -13.35 -4.42 -11.08
C PRO A 192 -14.67 -3.64 -11.10
N GLU A 193 -14.84 -2.74 -12.07
CA GLU A 193 -16.09 -1.97 -12.23
C GLU A 193 -17.33 -2.83 -12.49
N GLY A 194 -17.16 -4.04 -13.01
CA GLY A 194 -18.24 -5.01 -13.21
C GLY A 194 -18.51 -5.90 -11.99
N GLY A 195 -17.88 -5.62 -10.84
CA GLY A 195 -18.00 -6.43 -9.63
C GLY A 195 -17.33 -7.81 -9.75
N PHE A 196 -17.45 -8.59 -8.70
CA PHE A 196 -17.04 -10.00 -8.70
C PHE A 196 -18.08 -10.86 -9.43
N ALA A 197 -17.62 -11.90 -10.10
CA ALA A 197 -18.52 -12.95 -10.55
C ALA A 197 -18.98 -13.83 -9.37
N GLU A 198 -20.17 -14.43 -9.48
CA GLU A 198 -20.70 -15.28 -8.40
C GLU A 198 -19.77 -16.45 -8.05
N GLU A 199 -19.13 -17.06 -9.06
CA GLU A 199 -18.15 -18.11 -8.84
C GLU A 199 -16.88 -17.63 -8.15
N GLU A 200 -16.47 -16.36 -8.34
CA GLU A 200 -15.33 -15.77 -7.64
C GLU A 200 -15.64 -15.58 -6.15
N ILE A 201 -16.84 -15.11 -5.83
CA ILE A 201 -17.31 -14.99 -4.44
C ILE A 201 -17.49 -16.36 -3.78
N ARG A 202 -18.03 -17.34 -4.52
CA ARG A 202 -18.16 -18.71 -4.00
C ARG A 202 -16.78 -19.29 -3.67
N ALA A 203 -15.82 -19.17 -4.58
CA ALA A 203 -14.46 -19.65 -4.34
C ALA A 203 -13.79 -18.98 -3.12
N ALA A 204 -14.02 -17.68 -2.89
CA ALA A 204 -13.52 -17.00 -1.70
C ALA A 204 -14.18 -17.54 -0.42
N ARG A 205 -15.50 -17.73 -0.41
CA ARG A 205 -16.24 -18.32 0.73
C ARG A 205 -15.81 -19.76 1.04
N ASP A 206 -15.60 -20.58 0.01
CA ASP A 206 -15.14 -21.98 0.16
C ASP A 206 -13.75 -22.04 0.83
N LEU A 207 -12.95 -20.97 0.73
CA LEU A 207 -11.67 -20.83 1.40
C LEU A 207 -11.75 -20.16 2.78
N GLY A 208 -12.98 -19.90 3.28
CA GLY A 208 -13.20 -19.28 4.59
C GLY A 208 -12.86 -17.79 4.64
N MET A 209 -12.83 -17.09 3.51
CA MET A 209 -12.59 -15.64 3.48
C MET A 209 -13.85 -14.90 3.93
N ASP A 210 -13.65 -13.80 4.64
CA ASP A 210 -14.74 -12.95 5.14
C ASP A 210 -15.30 -12.07 4.00
N VAL A 211 -16.48 -12.38 3.51
CA VAL A 211 -17.19 -11.51 2.57
C VAL A 211 -17.88 -10.42 3.39
N ILE A 212 -17.58 -9.15 3.09
CA ILE A 212 -17.98 -8.00 3.88
C ILE A 212 -18.72 -6.96 3.05
N SER A 213 -19.48 -6.09 3.73
CA SER A 213 -20.15 -4.93 3.14
C SER A 213 -19.34 -3.65 3.38
N LEU A 214 -19.31 -2.76 2.40
CA LEU A 214 -18.85 -1.37 2.55
C LEU A 214 -20.01 -0.37 2.68
N GLY A 215 -21.18 -0.86 3.05
CA GLY A 215 -22.40 -0.07 3.20
C GLY A 215 -23.34 -0.19 1.99
N ARG A 216 -24.49 0.48 2.08
CA ARG A 216 -25.62 0.29 1.17
C ARG A 216 -25.46 0.91 -0.23
N ARG A 217 -24.41 1.67 -0.48
CA ARG A 217 -24.20 2.32 -1.77
C ARG A 217 -23.17 1.54 -2.58
N ILE A 218 -23.41 1.44 -3.89
CA ILE A 218 -22.40 0.91 -4.82
C ILE A 218 -21.25 1.90 -4.89
N LEU A 219 -20.07 1.44 -4.55
CA LEU A 219 -18.83 2.21 -4.64
C LEU A 219 -18.11 1.92 -5.96
N ARG A 220 -17.46 2.91 -6.53
CA ARG A 220 -16.50 2.66 -7.61
C ARG A 220 -15.31 1.88 -7.07
N THR A 221 -14.64 1.12 -7.92
CA THR A 221 -13.54 0.23 -7.52
C THR A 221 -12.42 0.95 -6.76
N ASP A 222 -12.05 2.15 -7.16
CA ASP A 222 -11.10 3.02 -6.47
C ASP A 222 -11.62 3.48 -5.09
N THR A 223 -12.89 3.89 -5.01
CA THR A 223 -13.53 4.24 -3.74
C THR A 223 -13.63 3.04 -2.79
N ALA A 224 -13.97 1.86 -3.32
CA ALA A 224 -14.05 0.62 -2.54
C ALA A 224 -12.68 0.25 -1.95
N ALA A 225 -11.61 0.36 -2.74
CA ALA A 225 -10.25 0.14 -2.27
C ALA A 225 -9.87 1.08 -1.12
N ILE A 226 -10.11 2.38 -1.30
CA ILE A 226 -9.81 3.40 -0.28
C ILE A 226 -10.64 3.15 0.99
N ALA A 227 -11.94 2.87 0.85
CA ALA A 227 -12.82 2.62 1.99
C ALA A 227 -12.39 1.38 2.78
N ALA A 228 -12.15 0.25 2.11
CA ALA A 228 -11.71 -0.97 2.76
C ALA A 228 -10.34 -0.81 3.44
N MET A 229 -9.38 -0.20 2.76
CA MET A 229 -8.07 0.12 3.33
C MET A 229 -8.18 1.02 4.56
N THR A 230 -9.03 2.06 4.50
CA THR A 230 -9.23 2.98 5.63
C THR A 230 -9.83 2.26 6.84
N MET A 231 -10.82 1.38 6.64
CA MET A 231 -11.44 0.61 7.73
C MET A 231 -10.40 -0.28 8.43
N VAL A 232 -9.57 -0.98 7.65
CA VAL A 232 -8.52 -1.85 8.20
C VAL A 232 -7.44 -1.01 8.90
N MET A 233 -6.94 0.05 8.26
CA MET A 233 -5.92 0.94 8.84
C MET A 233 -6.38 1.52 10.19
N LEU A 234 -7.59 2.08 10.27
CA LEU A 234 -8.14 2.62 11.51
C LEU A 234 -8.33 1.55 12.60
N THR A 235 -8.64 0.31 12.20
CA THR A 235 -8.75 -0.82 13.13
C THR A 235 -7.38 -1.19 13.70
N CYS A 236 -6.33 -1.20 12.86
CA CYS A 236 -4.95 -1.45 13.28
C CYS A 236 -4.44 -0.35 14.23
N GLU A 237 -4.66 0.92 13.88
CA GLU A 237 -4.21 2.07 14.70
C GLU A 237 -4.87 2.12 16.09
N LYS A 238 -6.15 1.75 16.20
CA LYS A 238 -6.87 1.74 17.49
C LYS A 238 -6.39 0.66 18.46
N ARG A 239 -5.63 -0.32 17.98
CA ARG A 239 -5.20 -1.48 18.75
C ARG A 239 -3.68 -1.50 19.02
N LYS A 240 -3.02 -0.40 18.67
CA LYS A 240 -1.61 -0.11 18.97
C LYS A 240 -1.34 0.14 20.46
#